data_bc898309856911e962ca9262212cdb54
#
_entry.id   bc898309856911e962ca9262212cdb54
#
_cell.length_a   1.000
_cell.length_b   1.000
_cell.length_c   1.000
_cell.angle_alpha   90.00
_cell.angle_beta   90.00
_cell.angle_gamma   90.00
#
_symmetry.space_group_name_H-M   'P 1'
#
loop_
_entity.id
_entity.type
_entity.pdbx_description
1 polymer ?
#
loop_
_entity_poly.entity_id
_entity_poly.type
_entity_poly.pdbx_seq_one_letter_code
_entity_poly.pdbx_strand_id
1 'polypeptide(L)'
;MNFIKKTQMMFKRTGTDKTIYACTIFLALFGIVMIGDASVGMSASEGSNFATKNLLKQCLFVIVGLGFMFLFARAYKTRRISETLMLVTYGVCILMMLTCIMWTINNSHAWIKIGPFTIQPVEFMKLTLIILLSYIFGVLPDQIRISPRLSKEKRNKLIWRKAVVCVFFPAFLVVFAFLICWKVQKDMGSGLILFVMATCLFFATPSQYYRPFKIIGLIGVLFLVLIFILFHNFFLKSHQMARISSWLNPLKDIYGTNYQIINGFVGYTNGGLIGRGFGNSIMKFGYIPEAQSDFISSIIVEELGLVGFAAFFIPYSIIIYRLFRYAFAIKDSRE
;
A
#
# COMPACT_ATOMS: atom_id res chain seq x y z
N MET A 1 -9.90 1.45 34.81
CA MET A 1 -9.69 0.22 34.02
C MET A 1 -8.83 0.59 32.82
N ASN A 2 -7.60 0.04 32.70
CA ASN A 2 -6.60 0.47 31.73
C ASN A 2 -7.13 0.34 30.28
N PHE A 3 -6.90 1.35 29.44
CA PHE A 3 -7.28 1.43 28.04
C PHE A 3 -6.96 0.14 27.25
N ILE A 4 -5.78 -0.44 27.50
CA ILE A 4 -5.32 -1.70 26.90
C ILE A 4 -6.22 -2.88 27.31
N LYS A 5 -6.65 -2.99 28.59
CA LYS A 5 -7.58 -4.04 29.05
C LYS A 5 -8.94 -3.94 28.36
N LYS A 6 -9.46 -2.73 28.16
CA LYS A 6 -10.73 -2.50 27.47
C LYS A 6 -10.67 -2.92 26.00
N THR A 7 -9.56 -2.65 25.31
CA THR A 7 -9.34 -3.05 23.92
C THR A 7 -9.19 -4.57 23.78
N GLN A 8 -8.46 -5.23 24.68
CA GLN A 8 -8.32 -6.69 24.70
C GLN A 8 -9.65 -7.41 24.98
N MET A 9 -10.50 -6.83 25.84
CA MET A 9 -11.85 -7.37 26.10
C MET A 9 -12.77 -7.22 24.89
N MET A 10 -12.68 -6.11 24.14
CA MET A 10 -13.44 -5.92 22.90
C MET A 10 -13.02 -6.96 21.83
N PHE A 11 -11.72 -7.24 21.69
CA PHE A 11 -11.20 -8.23 20.75
C PHE A 11 -11.68 -9.67 21.10
N LYS A 12 -11.67 -10.04 22.39
CA LYS A 12 -12.17 -11.35 22.84
C LYS A 12 -13.69 -11.54 22.66
N ARG A 13 -14.46 -10.45 22.69
CA ARG A 13 -15.94 -10.51 22.73
C ARG A 13 -16.59 -10.55 21.34
N THR A 14 -15.97 -9.99 20.30
CA THR A 14 -16.65 -9.76 19.01
C THR A 14 -16.03 -10.45 17.81
N GLY A 15 -14.83 -11.01 17.92
CA GLY A 15 -14.10 -11.67 16.81
C GLY A 15 -13.83 -10.77 15.58
N THR A 16 -14.62 -9.71 15.39
CA THR A 16 -14.51 -8.74 14.27
C THR A 16 -14.91 -7.35 14.75
N ASP A 17 -14.20 -6.32 14.27
CA ASP A 17 -14.52 -4.93 14.61
C ASP A 17 -15.61 -4.38 13.68
N LYS A 18 -16.83 -4.26 14.22
CA LYS A 18 -17.98 -3.73 13.48
C LYS A 18 -17.76 -2.32 12.93
N THR A 19 -16.95 -1.49 13.61
CA THR A 19 -16.67 -0.12 13.16
C THR A 19 -15.79 -0.13 11.92
N ILE A 20 -14.76 -0.99 11.87
CA ILE A 20 -13.94 -1.14 10.66
C ILE A 20 -14.82 -1.61 9.49
N TYR A 21 -15.68 -2.60 9.70
CA TYR A 21 -16.61 -3.05 8.66
C TYR A 21 -17.52 -1.93 8.17
N ALA A 22 -18.17 -1.20 9.09
CA ALA A 22 -19.08 -0.11 8.72
C ALA A 22 -18.36 0.99 7.94
N CYS A 23 -17.17 1.42 8.40
CA CYS A 23 -16.38 2.42 7.70
C CYS A 23 -15.92 1.91 6.32
N THR A 24 -15.48 0.66 6.19
CA THR A 24 -15.06 0.08 4.91
C THR A 24 -16.21 -0.02 3.92
N ILE A 25 -17.39 -0.49 4.37
CA ILE A 25 -18.59 -0.57 3.51
C ILE A 25 -19.01 0.83 3.08
N PHE A 26 -19.04 1.80 4.00
CA PHE A 26 -19.37 3.19 3.68
C PHE A 26 -18.43 3.76 2.63
N LEU A 27 -17.10 3.62 2.80
CA LEU A 27 -16.11 4.11 1.84
C LEU A 27 -16.22 3.43 0.48
N ALA A 28 -16.53 2.13 0.46
CA ALA A 28 -16.72 1.38 -0.77
C ALA A 28 -17.95 1.88 -1.55
N LEU A 29 -19.07 2.10 -0.86
CA LEU A 29 -20.30 2.65 -1.47
C LEU A 29 -20.12 4.10 -1.93
N PHE A 30 -19.48 4.92 -1.10
CA PHE A 30 -19.12 6.30 -1.46
C PHE A 30 -18.21 6.33 -2.70
N GLY A 31 -17.22 5.44 -2.76
CA GLY A 31 -16.33 5.29 -3.91
C GLY A 31 -17.06 4.90 -5.20
N ILE A 32 -18.05 3.99 -5.14
CA ILE A 32 -18.88 3.66 -6.32
C ILE A 32 -19.55 4.91 -6.88
N VAL A 33 -20.18 5.71 -6.02
CA VAL A 33 -20.90 6.92 -6.41
C VAL A 33 -19.94 7.93 -7.04
N MET A 34 -18.82 8.23 -6.37
CA MET A 34 -17.88 9.25 -6.83
C MET A 34 -17.10 8.84 -8.08
N ILE A 35 -16.72 7.56 -8.23
CA ILE A 35 -16.07 7.07 -9.46
C ILE A 35 -17.05 7.10 -10.64
N GLY A 36 -18.31 6.71 -10.39
CA GLY A 36 -19.35 6.80 -11.41
C GLY A 36 -19.51 8.22 -11.93
N ASP A 37 -19.63 9.18 -11.03
CA ASP A 37 -19.80 10.59 -11.37
C ASP A 37 -18.55 11.18 -12.06
N ALA A 38 -17.36 10.99 -11.49
CA ALA A 38 -16.10 11.46 -12.08
C ALA A 38 -15.88 10.90 -13.50
N SER A 39 -16.34 9.68 -13.77
CA SER A 39 -16.22 9.04 -15.09
C SER A 39 -17.16 9.64 -16.15
N VAL A 40 -18.19 10.38 -15.76
CA VAL A 40 -19.11 11.03 -16.71
C VAL A 40 -18.39 12.07 -17.56
N GLY A 41 -17.49 12.84 -16.95
CA GLY A 41 -16.70 13.85 -17.66
C GLY A 41 -15.83 13.29 -18.78
N MET A 42 -15.31 12.07 -18.62
CA MET A 42 -14.48 11.38 -19.62
C MET A 42 -15.30 10.72 -20.74
N SER A 43 -16.61 10.61 -20.57
CA SER A 43 -17.47 9.97 -21.59
C SER A 43 -17.51 10.74 -22.91
N ALA A 44 -17.19 12.01 -22.91
CA ALA A 44 -17.09 12.83 -24.13
C ALA A 44 -15.90 12.43 -25.01
N SER A 45 -14.76 12.04 -24.39
CA SER A 45 -13.53 11.65 -25.10
C SER A 45 -13.41 10.14 -25.31
N GLU A 46 -13.88 9.33 -24.36
CA GLU A 46 -13.71 7.86 -24.33
C GLU A 46 -14.96 7.09 -24.83
N GLY A 47 -16.04 7.82 -25.13
CA GLY A 47 -17.31 7.28 -25.62
C GLY A 47 -18.42 7.22 -24.58
N SER A 48 -19.66 7.31 -25.04
CA SER A 48 -20.87 7.46 -24.19
C SER A 48 -21.06 6.39 -23.12
N ASN A 49 -20.51 5.20 -23.31
CA ASN A 49 -20.62 4.08 -22.36
C ASN A 49 -19.48 4.00 -21.34
N PHE A 50 -18.53 4.96 -21.35
CA PHE A 50 -17.34 4.91 -20.47
C PHE A 50 -17.73 4.95 -18.97
N ALA A 51 -18.55 5.92 -18.58
CA ALA A 51 -19.01 6.05 -17.19
C ALA A 51 -19.76 4.79 -16.71
N THR A 52 -20.70 4.28 -17.54
CA THR A 52 -21.45 3.05 -17.20
C THR A 52 -20.54 1.84 -17.03
N LYS A 53 -19.57 1.67 -17.93
CA LYS A 53 -18.59 0.57 -17.82
C LYS A 53 -17.75 0.68 -16.56
N ASN A 54 -17.27 1.86 -16.21
CA ASN A 54 -16.47 2.08 -15.00
C ASN A 54 -17.30 1.86 -13.73
N LEU A 55 -18.54 2.36 -13.71
CA LEU A 55 -19.47 2.14 -12.61
C LEU A 55 -19.71 0.65 -12.39
N LEU A 56 -20.03 -0.12 -13.44
CA LEU A 56 -20.27 -1.56 -13.35
C LEU A 56 -19.02 -2.34 -12.90
N LYS A 57 -17.84 -1.98 -13.43
CA LYS A 57 -16.57 -2.55 -12.97
C LYS A 57 -16.35 -2.28 -11.47
N GLN A 58 -16.57 -1.06 -11.02
CA GLN A 58 -16.40 -0.70 -9.61
C GLN A 58 -17.39 -1.44 -8.71
N CYS A 59 -18.66 -1.54 -9.11
CA CYS A 59 -19.66 -2.34 -8.39
C CYS A 59 -19.21 -3.81 -8.24
N LEU A 60 -18.75 -4.42 -9.34
CA LEU A 60 -18.26 -5.80 -9.33
C LEU A 60 -17.05 -5.95 -8.38
N PHE A 61 -16.06 -5.07 -8.47
CA PHE A 61 -14.89 -5.13 -7.59
C PHE A 61 -15.24 -4.92 -6.12
N VAL A 62 -16.18 -4.04 -5.80
CA VAL A 62 -16.65 -3.84 -4.43
C VAL A 62 -17.37 -5.08 -3.92
N ILE A 63 -18.27 -5.69 -4.69
CA ILE A 63 -18.97 -6.92 -4.29
C ILE A 63 -17.96 -8.06 -4.02
N VAL A 64 -17.02 -8.27 -4.95
CA VAL A 64 -15.97 -9.29 -4.81
C VAL A 64 -15.06 -8.97 -3.61
N GLY A 65 -14.62 -7.72 -3.47
CA GLY A 65 -13.76 -7.28 -2.37
C GLY A 65 -14.42 -7.44 -1.00
N LEU A 66 -15.68 -7.05 -0.85
CA LEU A 66 -16.45 -7.26 0.39
C LEU A 66 -16.65 -8.76 0.66
N GLY A 67 -16.93 -9.56 -0.37
CA GLY A 67 -17.00 -11.01 -0.25
C GLY A 67 -15.71 -11.62 0.29
N PHE A 68 -14.56 -11.23 -0.26
CA PHE A 68 -13.25 -11.64 0.25
C PHE A 68 -13.00 -11.13 1.67
N MET A 69 -13.34 -9.89 1.99
CA MET A 69 -13.20 -9.33 3.34
C MET A 69 -13.94 -10.21 4.38
N PHE A 70 -15.20 -10.58 4.11
CA PHE A 70 -15.98 -11.44 5.02
C PHE A 70 -15.42 -12.86 5.08
N LEU A 71 -14.99 -13.42 3.96
CA LEU A 71 -14.40 -14.76 3.89
C LEU A 71 -13.10 -14.83 4.70
N PHE A 72 -12.17 -13.90 4.44
CA PHE A 72 -10.89 -13.86 5.13
C PHE A 72 -11.03 -13.57 6.61
N ALA A 73 -11.93 -12.68 7.00
CA ALA A 73 -12.18 -12.39 8.42
C ALA A 73 -12.65 -13.63 9.22
N ARG A 74 -13.34 -14.58 8.57
CA ARG A 74 -13.76 -15.84 9.19
C ARG A 74 -12.71 -16.95 9.08
N ALA A 75 -12.05 -17.05 7.93
CA ALA A 75 -11.14 -18.15 7.61
C ALA A 75 -9.71 -17.92 8.14
N TYR A 76 -9.28 -16.65 8.18
CA TYR A 76 -7.91 -16.31 8.55
C TYR A 76 -7.65 -16.59 10.04
N LYS A 77 -6.70 -17.47 10.29
CA LYS A 77 -6.14 -17.73 11.62
C LYS A 77 -4.64 -17.83 11.46
N THR A 78 -3.90 -16.87 11.98
CA THR A 78 -2.43 -16.78 11.94
C THR A 78 -1.74 -18.07 12.33
N ARG A 79 -2.27 -18.80 13.31
CA ARG A 79 -1.72 -20.07 13.78
C ARG A 79 -1.85 -21.24 12.79
N ARG A 80 -2.66 -21.11 11.72
CA ARG A 80 -2.86 -22.14 10.69
C ARG A 80 -2.00 -21.95 9.45
N ILE A 81 -1.38 -20.80 9.31
CA ILE A 81 -0.55 -20.51 8.14
C ILE A 81 0.82 -21.14 8.38
N SER A 82 1.15 -22.17 7.59
CA SER A 82 2.46 -22.81 7.65
C SER A 82 3.52 -21.96 6.97
N GLU A 83 4.79 -22.12 7.39
CA GLU A 83 5.94 -21.46 6.76
C GLU A 83 6.02 -21.79 5.26
N THR A 84 5.74 -23.05 4.91
CA THR A 84 5.72 -23.51 3.53
C THR A 84 4.68 -22.77 2.70
N LEU A 85 3.46 -22.57 3.24
CA LEU A 85 2.41 -21.83 2.54
C LEU A 85 2.81 -20.38 2.27
N MET A 86 3.43 -19.70 3.24
CA MET A 86 3.91 -18.32 3.08
C MET A 86 4.99 -18.22 2.00
N LEU A 87 5.93 -19.17 1.94
CA LEU A 87 6.96 -19.20 0.90
C LEU A 87 6.40 -19.57 -0.46
N VAL A 88 5.45 -20.49 -0.53
CA VAL A 88 4.77 -20.84 -1.78
C VAL A 88 3.99 -19.64 -2.33
N THR A 89 3.23 -18.93 -1.48
CA THR A 89 2.50 -17.72 -1.91
C THR A 89 3.46 -16.62 -2.39
N TYR A 90 4.61 -16.43 -1.74
CA TYR A 90 5.65 -15.53 -2.21
C TYR A 90 6.17 -15.95 -3.60
N GLY A 91 6.50 -17.23 -3.79
CA GLY A 91 6.95 -17.77 -5.08
C GLY A 91 5.91 -17.58 -6.19
N VAL A 92 4.63 -17.84 -5.89
CA VAL A 92 3.52 -17.60 -6.83
C VAL A 92 3.42 -16.12 -7.22
N CYS A 93 3.51 -15.20 -6.25
CA CYS A 93 3.52 -13.77 -6.54
C CYS A 93 4.71 -13.37 -7.42
N ILE A 94 5.92 -13.89 -7.16
CA ILE A 94 7.09 -13.67 -8.02
C ILE A 94 6.83 -14.15 -9.45
N LEU A 95 6.29 -15.36 -9.62
CA LEU A 95 5.96 -15.89 -10.94
C LEU A 95 4.94 -15.00 -11.65
N MET A 96 3.88 -14.57 -10.96
CA MET A 96 2.90 -13.62 -11.52
C MET A 96 3.53 -12.28 -11.91
N MET A 97 4.47 -11.76 -11.12
CA MET A 97 5.20 -10.53 -11.44
C MET A 97 6.09 -10.69 -12.68
N LEU A 98 6.71 -11.85 -12.85
CA LEU A 98 7.52 -12.15 -14.05
C LEU A 98 6.66 -12.34 -15.30
N THR A 99 5.48 -12.95 -15.20
CA THR A 99 4.58 -13.11 -16.35
C THR A 99 4.09 -11.76 -16.89
N CYS A 100 4.08 -10.68 -16.09
CA CYS A 100 3.71 -9.36 -16.56
C CYS A 100 4.54 -8.84 -17.75
N ILE A 101 5.73 -9.40 -18.00
CA ILE A 101 6.57 -9.02 -19.15
C ILE A 101 5.86 -9.21 -20.50
N MET A 102 4.84 -10.11 -20.53
CA MET A 102 4.05 -10.39 -21.73
C MET A 102 3.10 -9.23 -22.10
N TRP A 103 2.84 -8.29 -21.21
CA TRP A 103 1.93 -7.15 -21.44
C TRP A 103 2.65 -5.84 -21.19
N THR A 104 2.42 -4.87 -22.07
CA THR A 104 2.92 -3.50 -21.89
C THR A 104 1.73 -2.57 -21.81
N ILE A 105 1.59 -1.87 -20.68
CA ILE A 105 0.57 -0.86 -20.45
C ILE A 105 1.26 0.40 -19.94
N ASN A 106 1.06 1.52 -20.62
CA ASN A 106 1.67 2.81 -20.26
C ASN A 106 3.20 2.74 -20.06
N ASN A 107 3.90 2.06 -20.97
CA ASN A 107 5.36 1.84 -20.90
C ASN A 107 5.85 1.04 -19.67
N SER A 108 4.95 0.38 -18.96
CA SER A 108 5.23 -0.48 -17.80
C SER A 108 4.77 -1.91 -18.07
N HIS A 109 5.46 -2.88 -17.47
CA HIS A 109 5.11 -4.30 -17.46
C HIS A 109 4.59 -4.74 -16.09
N ALA A 110 3.77 -3.90 -15.43
CA ALA A 110 3.31 -4.14 -14.05
C ALA A 110 1.94 -4.84 -13.98
N TRP A 111 1.26 -5.01 -15.11
CA TRP A 111 -0.12 -5.45 -15.17
C TRP A 111 -0.31 -6.71 -16.00
N ILE A 112 -1.11 -7.65 -15.49
CA ILE A 112 -1.61 -8.80 -16.26
C ILE A 112 -2.97 -8.40 -16.81
N LYS A 113 -3.16 -8.49 -18.14
CA LYS A 113 -4.44 -8.21 -18.78
C LYS A 113 -5.24 -9.51 -18.95
N ILE A 114 -6.42 -9.57 -18.35
CA ILE A 114 -7.35 -10.70 -18.45
C ILE A 114 -8.68 -10.18 -18.99
N GLY A 115 -8.84 -10.25 -20.31
CA GLY A 115 -10.01 -9.68 -20.99
C GLY A 115 -10.12 -8.16 -20.73
N PRO A 116 -11.24 -7.69 -20.19
CA PRO A 116 -11.45 -6.26 -19.88
C PRO A 116 -10.83 -5.82 -18.56
N PHE A 117 -10.23 -6.74 -17.79
CA PHE A 117 -9.67 -6.48 -16.47
C PHE A 117 -8.16 -6.47 -16.50
N THR A 118 -7.57 -5.67 -15.63
CA THR A 118 -6.13 -5.67 -15.36
C THR A 118 -5.89 -5.99 -13.89
N ILE A 119 -4.90 -6.82 -13.63
CA ILE A 119 -4.48 -7.21 -12.27
C ILE A 119 -3.02 -6.82 -12.12
N GLN A 120 -2.69 -6.18 -11.01
CA GLN A 120 -1.32 -5.82 -10.66
C GLN A 120 -0.78 -6.80 -9.60
N PRO A 121 0.10 -7.75 -9.95
CA PRO A 121 0.56 -8.79 -9.02
C PRO A 121 1.30 -8.25 -7.80
N VAL A 122 1.93 -7.08 -7.90
CA VAL A 122 2.63 -6.45 -6.78
C VAL A 122 1.69 -6.13 -5.61
N GLU A 123 0.38 -5.92 -5.86
CA GLU A 123 -0.61 -5.71 -4.79
C GLU A 123 -0.74 -6.95 -3.90
N PHE A 124 -0.73 -8.14 -4.49
CA PHE A 124 -0.71 -9.40 -3.75
C PHE A 124 0.64 -9.63 -3.07
N MET A 125 1.73 -9.22 -3.73
CA MET A 125 3.08 -9.31 -3.14
C MET A 125 3.19 -8.47 -1.87
N LYS A 126 2.59 -7.26 -1.81
CA LYS A 126 2.57 -6.44 -0.60
C LYS A 126 1.97 -7.19 0.58
N LEU A 127 0.80 -7.81 0.40
CA LEU A 127 0.14 -8.60 1.46
C LEU A 127 0.97 -9.81 1.86
N THR A 128 1.50 -10.53 0.90
CA THR A 128 2.33 -11.72 1.14
C THR A 128 3.60 -11.37 1.91
N LEU A 129 4.29 -10.28 1.54
CA LEU A 129 5.48 -9.81 2.26
C LEU A 129 5.16 -9.36 3.68
N ILE A 130 4.04 -8.67 3.92
CA ILE A 130 3.65 -8.28 5.28
C ILE A 130 3.53 -9.52 6.16
N ILE A 131 2.81 -10.55 5.70
CA ILE A 131 2.58 -11.78 6.46
C ILE A 131 3.90 -12.53 6.69
N LEU A 132 4.68 -12.73 5.63
CA LEU A 132 5.94 -13.47 5.69
C LEU A 132 6.98 -12.77 6.57
N LEU A 133 7.18 -11.46 6.39
CA LEU A 133 8.15 -10.69 7.18
C LEU A 133 7.71 -10.55 8.64
N SER A 134 6.40 -10.38 8.91
CA SER A 134 5.88 -10.35 10.28
C SER A 134 6.16 -11.67 11.00
N TYR A 135 6.01 -12.81 10.32
CA TYR A 135 6.38 -14.12 10.87
C TYR A 135 7.88 -14.24 11.11
N ILE A 136 8.71 -13.89 10.11
CA ILE A 136 10.18 -13.97 10.22
C ILE A 136 10.69 -13.08 11.36
N PHE A 137 10.18 -11.84 11.45
CA PHE A 137 10.67 -10.90 12.46
C PHE A 137 10.08 -11.13 13.85
N GLY A 138 8.82 -11.59 13.94
CA GLY A 138 8.12 -11.75 15.19
C GLY A 138 8.33 -13.12 15.86
N VAL A 139 8.44 -14.21 15.07
CA VAL A 139 8.40 -15.57 15.59
C VAL A 139 9.74 -16.30 15.53
N LEU A 140 10.43 -16.24 14.39
CA LEU A 140 11.65 -17.05 14.17
C LEU A 140 12.81 -16.76 15.14
N PRO A 141 13.08 -15.50 15.56
CA PRO A 141 14.17 -15.23 16.50
C PRO A 141 14.02 -15.96 17.84
N ASP A 142 12.78 -16.18 18.29
CA ASP A 142 12.48 -16.85 19.56
C ASP A 142 12.47 -18.38 19.42
N GLN A 143 12.20 -18.91 18.23
CA GLN A 143 12.27 -20.34 17.94
C GLN A 143 13.73 -20.82 17.88
N ILE A 144 14.65 -20.03 17.32
CA ILE A 144 16.08 -20.38 17.24
C ILE A 144 16.77 -19.94 18.54
N ARG A 145 16.65 -20.77 19.59
CA ARG A 145 17.29 -20.52 20.88
C ARG A 145 18.71 -21.03 20.89
N ILE A 146 19.65 -20.16 21.30
CA ILE A 146 21.08 -20.50 21.42
C ILE A 146 21.37 -20.83 22.89
N SER A 147 21.55 -22.11 23.17
CA SER A 147 21.92 -22.56 24.54
C SER A 147 23.36 -22.19 24.86
N PRO A 148 23.65 -21.62 26.05
CA PRO A 148 25.04 -21.40 26.52
C PRO A 148 25.86 -22.68 26.70
N ARG A 149 25.17 -23.83 26.85
CA ARG A 149 25.84 -25.15 27.10
C ARG A 149 26.41 -25.81 25.84
N LEU A 150 26.19 -25.22 24.66
CA LEU A 150 26.71 -25.74 23.39
C LEU A 150 28.22 -25.46 23.27
N SER A 151 28.96 -26.39 22.62
CA SER A 151 30.34 -26.15 22.24
C SER A 151 30.48 -24.88 21.38
N LYS A 152 31.65 -24.22 21.46
CA LYS A 152 31.90 -22.94 20.75
C LYS A 152 31.61 -23.05 19.25
N GLU A 153 31.97 -24.15 18.63
CA GLU A 153 31.74 -24.40 17.20
C GLU A 153 30.25 -24.53 16.87
N LYS A 154 29.53 -25.39 17.61
CA LYS A 154 28.07 -25.56 17.42
C LYS A 154 27.31 -24.26 17.69
N ARG A 155 27.74 -23.49 18.69
CA ARG A 155 27.17 -22.19 19.01
C ARG A 155 27.36 -21.19 17.86
N ASN A 156 28.56 -21.07 17.31
CA ASN A 156 28.85 -20.17 16.20
C ASN A 156 28.06 -20.56 14.94
N LYS A 157 27.96 -21.86 14.64
CA LYS A 157 27.13 -22.35 13.52
C LYS A 157 25.64 -21.95 13.68
N LEU A 158 25.12 -22.04 14.91
CA LEU A 158 23.73 -21.67 15.20
C LEU A 158 23.52 -20.17 15.15
N ILE A 159 24.49 -19.35 15.59
CA ILE A 159 24.47 -17.89 15.45
C ILE A 159 24.41 -17.50 13.98
N TRP A 160 25.28 -18.09 13.15
CA TRP A 160 25.28 -17.85 11.70
C TRP A 160 23.95 -18.27 11.05
N ARG A 161 23.44 -19.45 11.37
CA ARG A 161 22.12 -19.90 10.87
C ARG A 161 21.01 -18.93 11.25
N LYS A 162 21.01 -18.44 12.49
CA LYS A 162 20.04 -17.45 12.95
C LYS A 162 20.16 -16.13 12.17
N ALA A 163 21.37 -15.63 11.95
CA ALA A 163 21.61 -14.43 11.17
C ALA A 163 21.15 -14.61 9.71
N VAL A 164 21.47 -15.74 9.08
CA VAL A 164 21.03 -16.03 7.70
C VAL A 164 19.51 -16.04 7.62
N VAL A 165 18.82 -16.76 8.49
CA VAL A 165 17.35 -16.94 8.40
C VAL A 165 16.59 -15.69 8.83
N CYS A 166 17.07 -14.97 9.87
CA CYS A 166 16.32 -13.84 10.43
C CYS A 166 16.71 -12.48 9.82
N VAL A 167 17.86 -12.35 9.16
CA VAL A 167 18.34 -11.06 8.63
C VAL A 167 18.59 -11.12 7.12
N PHE A 168 19.48 -12.02 6.67
CA PHE A 168 19.87 -12.06 5.26
C PHE A 168 18.76 -12.57 4.34
N PHE A 169 18.03 -13.60 4.75
CA PHE A 169 16.96 -14.17 3.95
C PHE A 169 15.81 -13.20 3.73
N PRO A 170 15.21 -12.55 4.76
CA PRO A 170 14.17 -11.54 4.52
C PRO A 170 14.68 -10.33 3.72
N ALA A 171 15.93 -9.89 3.94
CA ALA A 171 16.53 -8.85 3.13
C ALA A 171 16.62 -9.25 1.65
N PHE A 172 17.06 -10.48 1.37
CA PHE A 172 17.08 -11.04 0.02
C PHE A 172 15.70 -11.06 -0.62
N LEU A 173 14.67 -11.52 0.09
CA LEU A 173 13.30 -11.55 -0.45
C LEU A 173 12.80 -10.16 -0.85
N VAL A 174 13.05 -9.15 -0.01
CA VAL A 174 12.64 -7.76 -0.28
C VAL A 174 13.41 -7.19 -1.47
N VAL A 175 14.73 -7.35 -1.48
CA VAL A 175 15.58 -6.84 -2.58
C VAL A 175 15.24 -7.53 -3.89
N PHE A 176 14.99 -8.84 -3.87
CA PHE A 176 14.63 -9.59 -5.07
C PHE A 176 13.29 -9.13 -5.66
N ALA A 177 12.25 -8.96 -4.82
CA ALA A 177 10.97 -8.40 -5.25
C ALA A 177 11.12 -6.97 -5.78
N PHE A 178 11.91 -6.12 -5.12
CA PHE A 178 12.22 -4.76 -5.57
C PHE A 178 12.88 -4.75 -6.94
N LEU A 179 13.89 -5.61 -7.16
CA LEU A 179 14.60 -5.69 -8.44
C LEU A 179 13.68 -6.12 -9.59
N ILE A 180 12.73 -7.02 -9.34
CA ILE A 180 11.73 -7.40 -10.34
C ILE A 180 10.85 -6.20 -10.69
N CYS A 181 10.33 -5.47 -9.70
CA CYS A 181 9.55 -4.26 -9.94
C CYS A 181 10.35 -3.24 -10.77
N TRP A 182 11.59 -2.99 -10.38
CA TRP A 182 12.43 -1.95 -11.01
C TRP A 182 12.88 -2.35 -12.42
N LYS A 183 13.47 -3.54 -12.58
CA LYS A 183 14.14 -3.94 -13.84
C LYS A 183 13.19 -4.62 -14.82
N VAL A 184 12.31 -5.50 -14.35
CA VAL A 184 11.41 -6.29 -15.18
C VAL A 184 10.12 -5.54 -15.46
N GLN A 185 9.45 -5.06 -14.41
CA GLN A 185 8.15 -4.38 -14.55
C GLN A 185 8.28 -2.91 -14.94
N LYS A 186 9.45 -2.29 -14.82
CA LYS A 186 9.68 -0.85 -15.00
C LYS A 186 8.76 0.01 -14.12
N ASP A 187 8.41 -0.51 -12.96
CA ASP A 187 7.58 0.13 -11.95
C ASP A 187 8.38 0.32 -10.65
N MET A 188 9.21 1.35 -10.66
CA MET A 188 10.04 1.70 -9.51
C MET A 188 9.19 2.16 -8.31
N GLY A 189 8.02 2.76 -8.56
CA GLY A 189 7.13 3.26 -7.51
C GLY A 189 6.64 2.12 -6.62
N SER A 190 6.08 1.08 -7.20
CA SER A 190 5.63 -0.11 -6.47
C SER A 190 6.77 -0.82 -5.75
N GLY A 191 7.94 -0.91 -6.38
CA GLY A 191 9.14 -1.46 -5.74
C GLY A 191 9.56 -0.68 -4.50
N LEU A 192 9.55 0.66 -4.59
CA LEU A 192 9.89 1.52 -3.45
C LEU A 192 8.89 1.35 -2.29
N ILE A 193 7.60 1.22 -2.59
CA ILE A 193 6.57 0.96 -1.58
C ILE A 193 6.84 -0.37 -0.86
N LEU A 194 7.18 -1.45 -1.58
CA LEU A 194 7.56 -2.73 -0.98
C LEU A 194 8.76 -2.58 -0.03
N PHE A 195 9.78 -1.85 -0.47
CA PHE A 195 10.99 -1.61 0.33
C PHE A 195 10.70 -0.79 1.59
N VAL A 196 9.97 0.32 1.47
CA VAL A 196 9.58 1.17 2.61
C VAL A 196 8.73 0.38 3.60
N MET A 197 7.75 -0.39 3.12
CA MET A 197 6.88 -1.21 3.95
C MET A 197 7.68 -2.28 4.72
N ALA A 198 8.61 -2.98 4.07
CA ALA A 198 9.48 -3.95 4.73
C ALA A 198 10.40 -3.29 5.78
N THR A 199 10.91 -2.10 5.47
CA THR A 199 11.72 -1.30 6.40
C THR A 199 10.91 -0.89 7.63
N CYS A 200 9.68 -0.40 7.45
CA CYS A 200 8.78 -0.07 8.55
C CYS A 200 8.47 -1.29 9.43
N LEU A 201 8.20 -2.46 8.85
CA LEU A 201 7.99 -3.70 9.58
C LEU A 201 9.22 -4.10 10.39
N PHE A 202 10.41 -4.01 9.81
CA PHE A 202 11.66 -4.29 10.50
C PHE A 202 11.87 -3.38 11.72
N PHE A 203 11.65 -2.08 11.57
CA PHE A 203 11.79 -1.13 12.67
C PHE A 203 10.68 -1.26 13.72
N ALA A 204 9.46 -1.61 13.33
CA ALA A 204 8.34 -1.82 14.24
C ALA A 204 8.48 -3.07 15.11
N THR A 205 9.25 -4.07 14.68
CA THR A 205 9.39 -5.35 15.39
C THR A 205 9.89 -5.17 16.84
N PRO A 206 9.25 -5.76 17.87
CA PRO A 206 9.65 -5.58 19.27
C PRO A 206 10.84 -6.45 19.71
N SER A 207 11.25 -7.43 18.90
CA SER A 207 12.28 -8.41 19.27
C SER A 207 13.63 -7.76 19.56
N GLN A 208 14.18 -8.06 20.74
CA GLN A 208 15.50 -7.55 21.18
C GLN A 208 16.64 -8.06 20.29
N TYR A 209 16.45 -9.19 19.62
CA TYR A 209 17.44 -9.72 18.66
C TYR A 209 17.82 -8.70 17.59
N TYR A 210 16.86 -7.91 17.10
CA TYR A 210 17.11 -6.94 16.04
C TYR A 210 17.65 -5.59 16.52
N ARG A 211 17.75 -5.35 17.82
CA ARG A 211 18.22 -4.06 18.35
C ARG A 211 19.53 -3.56 17.75
N PRO A 212 20.63 -4.37 17.68
CA PRO A 212 21.86 -3.93 17.03
C PRO A 212 21.70 -3.69 15.53
N PHE A 213 20.94 -4.55 14.85
CA PHE A 213 20.68 -4.40 13.41
C PHE A 213 19.84 -3.17 13.09
N LYS A 214 18.93 -2.77 13.96
CA LYS A 214 18.14 -1.53 13.79
C LYS A 214 19.03 -0.29 13.87
N ILE A 215 19.97 -0.26 14.79
CA ILE A 215 20.92 0.86 14.92
C ILE A 215 21.77 0.95 13.64
N ILE A 216 22.34 -0.16 13.20
CA ILE A 216 23.12 -0.22 11.95
C ILE A 216 22.24 0.17 10.75
N GLY A 217 21.02 -0.37 10.68
CA GLY A 217 20.06 -0.06 9.62
C GLY A 217 19.67 1.41 9.59
N LEU A 218 19.44 2.04 10.74
CA LEU A 218 19.14 3.47 10.82
C LEU A 218 20.32 4.32 10.31
N ILE A 219 21.54 4.00 10.75
CA ILE A 219 22.75 4.66 10.26
C ILE A 219 22.88 4.46 8.75
N GLY A 220 22.65 3.25 8.25
CA GLY A 220 22.68 2.93 6.81
C GLY A 220 21.64 3.72 6.02
N VAL A 221 20.41 3.82 6.49
CA VAL A 221 19.35 4.62 5.85
C VAL A 221 19.73 6.10 5.82
N LEU A 222 20.19 6.64 6.94
CA LEU A 222 20.63 8.05 7.01
C LEU A 222 21.79 8.32 6.05
N PHE A 223 22.74 7.40 5.95
CA PHE A 223 23.87 7.49 5.03
C PHE A 223 23.43 7.44 3.55
N LEU A 224 22.50 6.52 3.22
CA LEU A 224 21.93 6.43 1.87
C LEU A 224 21.14 7.69 1.49
N VAL A 225 20.36 8.25 2.43
CA VAL A 225 19.66 9.52 2.23
C VAL A 225 20.65 10.65 2.00
N LEU A 226 21.74 10.72 2.77
CA LEU A 226 22.79 11.71 2.58
C LEU A 226 23.46 11.57 1.21
N ILE A 227 23.85 10.36 0.80
CA ILE A 227 24.40 10.08 -0.53
C ILE A 227 23.41 10.49 -1.62
N PHE A 228 22.14 10.17 -1.46
CA PHE A 228 21.11 10.54 -2.42
C PHE A 228 20.97 12.07 -2.55
N ILE A 229 20.97 12.80 -1.43
CA ILE A 229 20.92 14.27 -1.44
C ILE A 229 22.15 14.86 -2.15
N LEU A 230 23.33 14.32 -1.88
CA LEU A 230 24.59 14.84 -2.46
C LEU A 230 24.74 14.50 -3.95
N PHE A 231 24.25 13.34 -4.38
CA PHE A 231 24.47 12.80 -5.72
C PHE A 231 23.17 12.57 -6.51
N HIS A 232 22.07 13.25 -6.16
CA HIS A 232 20.76 13.05 -6.78
C HIS A 232 20.80 13.21 -8.32
N ASN A 233 21.59 14.12 -8.85
CA ASN A 233 21.75 14.33 -10.30
C ASN A 233 22.35 13.12 -11.03
N PHE A 234 23.15 12.31 -10.34
CA PHE A 234 23.72 11.08 -10.90
C PHE A 234 22.74 9.92 -10.90
N PHE A 235 21.89 9.83 -9.87
CA PHE A 235 20.95 8.72 -9.68
C PHE A 235 19.62 8.91 -10.42
N LEU A 236 19.21 10.15 -10.66
CA LEU A 236 17.91 10.48 -11.23
C LEU A 236 18.01 10.77 -12.73
N LYS A 237 17.10 10.18 -13.49
CA LYS A 237 16.92 10.51 -14.91
C LYS A 237 16.18 11.84 -15.06
N SER A 238 16.32 12.47 -16.22
CA SER A 238 15.71 13.78 -16.53
C SER A 238 14.20 13.84 -16.21
N HIS A 239 13.45 12.80 -16.54
CA HIS A 239 12.01 12.75 -16.26
C HIS A 239 11.70 12.60 -14.75
N GLN A 240 12.59 12.00 -13.96
CA GLN A 240 12.44 11.91 -12.49
C GLN A 240 12.77 13.25 -11.83
N MET A 241 13.80 13.94 -12.34
CA MET A 241 14.10 15.30 -11.92
C MET A 241 12.98 16.28 -12.26
N ALA A 242 12.35 16.13 -13.43
CA ALA A 242 11.18 16.91 -13.79
C ALA A 242 10.03 16.73 -12.79
N ARG A 243 9.74 15.49 -12.35
CA ARG A 243 8.72 15.22 -11.32
C ARG A 243 9.04 15.86 -9.97
N ILE A 244 10.31 15.83 -9.53
CA ILE A 244 10.74 16.50 -8.30
C ILE A 244 10.61 18.01 -8.44
N SER A 245 11.04 18.57 -9.56
CA SER A 245 10.88 20.00 -9.87
C SER A 245 9.42 20.42 -9.89
N SER A 246 8.54 19.61 -10.48
CA SER A 246 7.10 19.83 -10.51
C SER A 246 6.49 19.82 -9.11
N TRP A 247 6.96 18.93 -8.24
CA TRP A 247 6.49 18.86 -6.86
C TRP A 247 6.94 20.06 -6.01
N LEU A 248 8.20 20.49 -6.18
CA LEU A 248 8.77 21.63 -5.44
C LEU A 248 8.24 22.99 -5.95
N ASN A 249 8.02 23.10 -7.25
CA ASN A 249 7.60 24.34 -7.91
C ASN A 249 6.41 24.07 -8.86
N PRO A 250 5.21 23.79 -8.32
CA PRO A 250 4.06 23.39 -9.15
C PRO A 250 3.61 24.50 -10.12
N LEU A 251 3.84 25.75 -9.81
CA LEU A 251 3.44 26.90 -10.64
C LEU A 251 4.40 27.21 -11.80
N LYS A 252 5.55 26.51 -11.92
CA LYS A 252 6.55 26.82 -12.94
C LYS A 252 6.12 26.44 -14.37
N ASP A 253 5.33 25.38 -14.52
CA ASP A 253 4.88 24.87 -15.82
C ASP A 253 3.40 24.46 -15.74
N ILE A 254 2.53 25.48 -15.74
CA ILE A 254 1.08 25.32 -15.50
C ILE A 254 0.40 24.56 -16.64
N TYR A 255 0.87 24.76 -17.89
CA TYR A 255 0.25 24.18 -19.09
C TYR A 255 0.92 22.88 -19.57
N GLY A 256 2.05 22.50 -18.99
CA GLY A 256 2.80 21.29 -19.33
C GLY A 256 2.76 20.25 -18.24
N THR A 257 3.92 19.93 -17.66
CA THR A 257 4.07 18.82 -16.70
C THR A 257 3.24 18.96 -15.44
N ASN A 258 2.84 20.17 -15.05
CA ASN A 258 2.07 20.45 -13.83
C ASN A 258 0.57 20.67 -14.08
N TYR A 259 0.12 20.58 -15.33
CA TYR A 259 -1.25 20.85 -15.72
C TYR A 259 -2.29 20.10 -14.83
N GLN A 260 -2.07 18.81 -14.64
CA GLN A 260 -2.97 17.98 -13.83
C GLN A 260 -2.98 18.38 -12.35
N ILE A 261 -1.81 18.70 -11.78
CA ILE A 261 -1.67 19.13 -10.38
C ILE A 261 -2.38 20.46 -10.16
N ILE A 262 -2.18 21.42 -11.08
CA ILE A 262 -2.78 22.75 -10.99
C ILE A 262 -4.30 22.68 -11.10
N ASN A 263 -4.83 21.93 -12.08
CA ASN A 263 -6.26 21.74 -12.21
C ASN A 263 -6.86 21.00 -11.00
N GLY A 264 -6.10 20.10 -10.39
CA GLY A 264 -6.46 19.50 -9.11
C GLY A 264 -6.62 20.55 -8.00
N PHE A 265 -5.68 21.49 -7.88
CA PHE A 265 -5.80 22.60 -6.92
C PHE A 265 -6.96 23.53 -7.23
N VAL A 266 -7.22 23.83 -8.52
CA VAL A 266 -8.39 24.61 -8.94
C VAL A 266 -9.69 23.92 -8.50
N GLY A 267 -9.81 22.60 -8.66
CA GLY A 267 -10.94 21.83 -8.16
C GLY A 267 -11.14 21.98 -6.64
N TYR A 268 -10.06 21.90 -5.85
CA TYR A 268 -10.14 22.14 -4.41
C TYR A 268 -10.60 23.56 -4.05
N THR A 269 -10.13 24.58 -4.76
CA THR A 269 -10.52 25.98 -4.49
C THR A 269 -11.94 26.26 -4.92
N ASN A 270 -12.42 25.68 -6.02
CA ASN A 270 -13.77 25.83 -6.51
C ASN A 270 -14.83 25.27 -5.55
N GLY A 271 -14.50 24.20 -4.81
CA GLY A 271 -15.44 23.54 -3.93
C GLY A 271 -15.74 24.28 -2.63
N GLY A 272 -14.77 24.99 -2.08
CA GLY A 272 -14.95 25.69 -0.81
C GLY A 272 -15.44 24.76 0.32
N LEU A 273 -16.36 25.26 1.18
CA LEU A 273 -16.88 24.49 2.31
C LEU A 273 -17.97 23.49 1.93
N ILE A 274 -18.88 23.85 1.05
CA ILE A 274 -20.12 23.09 0.77
C ILE A 274 -20.05 22.40 -0.60
N GLY A 275 -19.17 22.87 -1.49
CA GLY A 275 -19.09 22.39 -2.87
C GLY A 275 -20.04 23.11 -3.82
N ARG A 276 -19.91 22.76 -5.10
CA ARG A 276 -20.75 23.30 -6.21
C ARG A 276 -22.04 22.50 -6.41
N GLY A 277 -22.24 21.45 -5.63
CA GLY A 277 -23.32 20.46 -5.79
C GLY A 277 -22.84 19.21 -6.53
N PHE A 278 -23.43 18.07 -6.17
CA PHE A 278 -23.14 16.78 -6.77
C PHE A 278 -23.41 16.81 -8.28
N GLY A 279 -22.50 16.27 -9.07
CA GLY A 279 -22.58 16.27 -10.53
C GLY A 279 -22.07 17.57 -11.22
N ASN A 280 -21.77 18.63 -10.48
CA ASN A 280 -21.45 19.95 -11.00
C ASN A 280 -19.96 20.30 -11.04
N SER A 281 -19.08 19.30 -10.97
CA SER A 281 -17.64 19.53 -11.18
C SER A 281 -17.37 19.97 -12.62
N ILE A 282 -16.57 21.01 -12.77
CA ILE A 282 -16.04 21.44 -14.08
C ILE A 282 -14.78 20.64 -14.42
N MET A 283 -13.95 20.38 -13.41
CA MET A 283 -12.63 19.77 -13.61
C MET A 283 -12.70 18.35 -14.17
N LYS A 284 -13.81 17.62 -13.97
CA LYS A 284 -13.99 16.28 -14.54
C LYS A 284 -14.17 16.27 -16.07
N PHE A 285 -14.56 17.39 -16.68
CA PHE A 285 -14.79 17.48 -18.13
C PHE A 285 -13.52 17.79 -18.92
N GLY A 286 -12.51 16.92 -18.79
CA GLY A 286 -11.27 16.96 -19.57
C GLY A 286 -10.16 17.87 -19.02
N TYR A 287 -10.42 18.67 -17.97
CA TYR A 287 -9.37 19.48 -17.32
C TYR A 287 -8.42 18.65 -16.49
N ILE A 288 -8.89 17.56 -15.89
CA ILE A 288 -8.07 16.61 -15.14
C ILE A 288 -8.09 15.27 -15.89
N PRO A 289 -6.97 14.89 -16.55
CA PRO A 289 -6.81 13.54 -17.04
C PRO A 289 -6.91 12.55 -15.88
N GLU A 290 -7.55 11.40 -16.10
CA GLU A 290 -7.71 10.36 -15.09
C GLU A 290 -8.35 10.85 -13.77
N ALA A 291 -9.34 11.76 -13.87
CA ALA A 291 -10.04 12.34 -12.73
C ALA A 291 -10.67 11.28 -11.80
N GLN A 292 -11.14 10.15 -12.38
CA GLN A 292 -11.78 9.03 -11.68
C GLN A 292 -10.79 8.16 -10.86
N SER A 293 -9.48 8.30 -11.06
CA SER A 293 -8.44 7.51 -10.36
C SER A 293 -7.52 8.40 -9.53
N ASP A 294 -6.68 9.19 -10.17
CA ASP A 294 -5.55 9.86 -9.51
C ASP A 294 -5.95 11.15 -8.78
N PHE A 295 -7.02 11.82 -9.22
CA PHE A 295 -7.48 13.09 -8.69
C PHE A 295 -8.95 13.11 -8.23
N ILE A 296 -9.49 11.94 -7.89
CA ILE A 296 -10.88 11.83 -7.44
C ILE A 296 -11.16 12.71 -6.20
N SER A 297 -10.18 12.92 -5.33
CA SER A 297 -10.33 13.79 -4.16
C SER A 297 -10.59 15.25 -4.55
N SER A 298 -10.05 15.72 -5.68
CA SER A 298 -10.32 17.05 -6.22
C SER A 298 -11.78 17.17 -6.67
N ILE A 299 -12.30 16.15 -7.36
CA ILE A 299 -13.70 16.11 -7.78
C ILE A 299 -14.65 16.07 -6.57
N ILE A 300 -14.32 15.24 -5.56
CA ILE A 300 -15.10 15.19 -4.30
C ILE A 300 -15.19 16.55 -3.64
N VAL A 301 -14.06 17.28 -3.55
CA VAL A 301 -14.06 18.61 -2.93
C VAL A 301 -14.76 19.63 -3.83
N GLU A 302 -14.56 19.60 -5.14
CA GLU A 302 -15.25 20.54 -6.03
C GLU A 302 -16.76 20.40 -5.95
N GLU A 303 -17.29 19.18 -5.86
CA GLU A 303 -18.73 18.93 -5.82
C GLU A 303 -19.35 19.01 -4.44
N LEU A 304 -18.71 18.43 -3.43
CA LEU A 304 -19.26 18.28 -2.08
C LEU A 304 -18.54 19.15 -1.03
N GLY A 305 -17.54 19.91 -1.42
CA GLY A 305 -16.78 20.78 -0.56
C GLY A 305 -15.94 20.02 0.48
N LEU A 306 -15.49 20.76 1.48
CA LEU A 306 -14.80 20.19 2.65
C LEU A 306 -15.69 19.20 3.41
N VAL A 307 -17.00 19.34 3.37
CA VAL A 307 -17.95 18.40 3.99
C VAL A 307 -17.85 17.02 3.30
N GLY A 308 -17.82 16.98 1.96
CA GLY A 308 -17.62 15.74 1.20
C GLY A 308 -16.26 15.11 1.45
N PHE A 309 -15.21 15.93 1.53
CA PHE A 309 -13.88 15.45 1.89
C PHE A 309 -13.85 14.86 3.32
N ALA A 310 -14.50 15.51 4.27
CA ALA A 310 -14.63 15.01 5.64
C ALA A 310 -15.40 13.67 5.68
N ALA A 311 -16.45 13.51 4.89
CA ALA A 311 -17.21 12.27 4.78
C ALA A 311 -16.33 11.10 4.28
N PHE A 312 -15.35 11.36 3.41
CA PHE A 312 -14.33 10.39 3.00
C PHE A 312 -13.25 10.21 4.07
N PHE A 313 -12.65 11.31 4.54
CA PHE A 313 -11.44 11.30 5.36
C PHE A 313 -11.67 10.79 6.79
N ILE A 314 -12.83 11.09 7.40
CA ILE A 314 -13.13 10.67 8.78
C ILE A 314 -13.24 9.14 8.90
N PRO A 315 -14.03 8.41 8.09
CA PRO A 315 -14.08 6.95 8.15
C PRO A 315 -12.72 6.30 7.87
N TYR A 316 -11.96 6.84 6.92
CA TYR A 316 -10.60 6.39 6.62
C TYR A 316 -9.66 6.53 7.83
N SER A 317 -9.70 7.70 8.50
CA SER A 317 -8.91 7.96 9.71
C SER A 317 -9.33 7.07 10.87
N ILE A 318 -10.62 6.76 11.01
CA ILE A 318 -11.13 5.84 12.03
C ILE A 318 -10.57 4.43 11.80
N ILE A 319 -10.50 3.95 10.56
CA ILE A 319 -9.90 2.65 10.24
C ILE A 319 -8.44 2.63 10.66
N ILE A 320 -7.65 3.64 10.24
CA ILE A 320 -6.22 3.74 10.59
C ILE A 320 -6.04 3.78 12.12
N TYR A 321 -6.77 4.64 12.81
CA TYR A 321 -6.71 4.75 14.28
C TYR A 321 -7.01 3.40 14.96
N ARG A 322 -8.03 2.69 14.51
CA ARG A 322 -8.39 1.38 15.05
C ARG A 322 -7.33 0.33 14.80
N LEU A 323 -6.73 0.29 13.61
CA LEU A 323 -5.63 -0.63 13.28
C LEU A 323 -4.41 -0.38 14.18
N PHE A 324 -3.98 0.86 14.35
CA PHE A 324 -2.91 1.20 15.29
C PHE A 324 -3.25 0.82 16.73
N ARG A 325 -4.48 1.10 17.14
CA ARG A 325 -4.94 0.72 18.48
C ARG A 325 -4.85 -0.78 18.73
N TYR A 326 -5.21 -1.60 17.74
CA TYR A 326 -5.03 -3.05 17.83
C TYR A 326 -3.56 -3.44 17.83
N ALA A 327 -2.76 -2.92 16.94
CA ALA A 327 -1.33 -3.20 16.87
C ALA A 327 -0.61 -2.97 18.22
N PHE A 328 -0.94 -1.87 18.93
CA PHE A 328 -0.38 -1.59 20.25
C PHE A 328 -0.99 -2.41 21.41
N ALA A 329 -2.16 -3.02 21.21
CA ALA A 329 -2.82 -3.83 22.22
C ALA A 329 -2.44 -5.32 22.17
N ILE A 330 -1.93 -5.78 21.05
CA ILE A 330 -1.47 -7.17 20.85
C ILE A 330 -0.15 -7.36 21.62
N LYS A 331 -0.13 -8.42 22.46
CA LYS A 331 1.06 -8.79 23.25
C LYS A 331 1.75 -10.04 22.73
N ASP A 332 1.06 -10.87 21.96
CA ASP A 332 1.61 -12.10 21.40
C ASP A 332 2.31 -11.78 20.07
N SER A 333 3.58 -12.13 19.96
CA SER A 333 4.36 -11.95 18.72
C SER A 333 3.85 -12.77 17.53
N ARG A 334 2.89 -13.66 17.76
CA ARG A 334 2.26 -14.50 16.72
C ARG A 334 0.94 -13.92 16.18
N GLU A 335 0.42 -12.88 16.81
CA GLU A 335 -0.79 -12.14 16.39
C GLU A 335 -0.43 -10.80 15.73
#